data_5a2c5c41cfd96c742d9da6616c9b45aa
#
_entry.id   5a2c5c41cfd96c742d9da6616c9b45aa
#
_cell.length_a   1.000
_cell.length_b   1.000
_cell.length_c   1.000
_cell.angle_alpha   90.00
_cell.angle_beta   90.00
_cell.angle_gamma   90.00
#
_symmetry.space_group_name_H-M   'P 1'
#
loop_
_entity.id
_entity.type
_entity.pdbx_description
1 polymer ?
#
loop_
_entity_poly.entity_id
_entity_poly.type
_entity_poly.pdbx_seq_one_letter_code
_entity_poly.pdbx_strand_id
1 'polypeptide(L)'
;IRDSSTSRGLGDVYKRQALRILFANEGVINNVLTGIGILDQGILFITYDVGLYTGLIYAYILLMMFPLYNAIESLDINQIEAAKDLGSSTFRTHWRVVIPHAKPGIVSGCTMVFMLTVGALATPVVLSSPNTLWFPQLIYQWFNLNDNWSRGSAYSIILLIVSVVFVLTMMRIFKVRIGEIIR
;
A
#
# COMPACT_ATOMS: atom_id res chain seq x y z
N ILE A 1 -23.40 20.02 -7.24
CA ILE A 1 -22.12 19.43 -7.71
C ILE A 1 -20.95 19.72 -6.74
N ARG A 2 -21.17 20.54 -5.69
CA ARG A 2 -20.09 20.98 -4.75
C ARG A 2 -19.86 20.05 -3.56
N ASP A 3 -20.71 19.08 -3.30
CA ASP A 3 -20.68 18.28 -2.05
C ASP A 3 -19.97 16.92 -2.14
N SER A 4 -19.71 16.39 -3.33
CA SER A 4 -19.17 15.04 -3.47
C SER A 4 -17.66 14.93 -3.17
N SER A 5 -16.89 15.98 -3.39
CA SER A 5 -15.44 16.00 -3.10
C SER A 5 -15.18 16.22 -1.61
N THR A 6 -15.97 17.06 -0.97
CA THR A 6 -15.88 17.34 0.47
C THR A 6 -16.28 16.11 1.29
N SER A 7 -17.33 15.39 0.90
CA SER A 7 -17.79 14.17 1.58
C SER A 7 -16.79 13.02 1.48
N ARG A 8 -16.11 12.87 0.33
CA ARG A 8 -15.04 11.86 0.17
C ARG A 8 -13.83 12.17 1.05
N GLY A 9 -13.38 13.42 1.10
CA GLY A 9 -12.27 13.84 1.96
C GLY A 9 -12.57 13.65 3.44
N LEU A 10 -13.79 13.98 3.88
CA LEU A 10 -14.24 13.75 5.25
C LEU A 10 -14.27 12.25 5.59
N GLY A 11 -14.80 11.40 4.70
CA GLY A 11 -14.81 9.95 4.90
C GLY A 11 -13.43 9.37 5.15
N ASP A 12 -12.41 9.82 4.42
CA ASP A 12 -11.03 9.34 4.58
C ASP A 12 -10.39 9.83 5.89
N VAL A 13 -10.72 11.02 6.35
CA VAL A 13 -10.27 11.53 7.66
C VAL A 13 -10.88 10.71 8.79
N TYR A 14 -12.18 10.45 8.75
CA TYR A 14 -12.86 9.64 9.77
C TYR A 14 -12.35 8.19 9.82
N LYS A 15 -12.08 7.57 8.66
CA LYS A 15 -11.49 6.22 8.61
C LYS A 15 -10.14 6.17 9.32
N ARG A 16 -9.26 7.15 9.09
CA ARG A 16 -7.95 7.22 9.75
C ARG A 16 -8.07 7.48 11.24
N GLN A 17 -9.01 8.34 11.66
CA GLN A 17 -9.29 8.57 13.08
C GLN A 17 -9.84 7.31 13.76
N ALA A 18 -10.75 6.59 13.10
CA ALA A 18 -11.26 5.31 13.62
C ALA A 18 -10.13 4.29 13.80
N LEU A 19 -9.21 4.16 12.85
CA LEU A 19 -8.03 3.30 13.01
C LEU A 19 -7.15 3.75 14.17
N ARG A 20 -6.94 5.05 14.36
CA ARG A 20 -6.18 5.55 15.51
C ARG A 20 -6.83 5.18 16.85
N ILE A 21 -8.15 5.27 16.95
CA ILE A 21 -8.90 4.88 18.15
C ILE A 21 -8.81 3.36 18.38
N LEU A 22 -8.89 2.56 17.32
CA LEU A 22 -8.76 1.10 17.41
C LEU A 22 -7.39 0.66 17.94
N PHE A 23 -6.31 1.35 17.52
CA PHE A 23 -4.93 1.06 17.94
C PHE A 23 -4.46 1.86 19.15
N ALA A 24 -5.33 2.67 19.79
CA ALA A 24 -5.01 3.37 21.02
C ALA A 24 -4.73 2.40 22.18
N ASN A 25 -4.06 2.87 23.21
CA ASN A 25 -3.73 2.04 24.38
C ASN A 25 -4.98 1.44 25.06
N GLU A 26 -6.06 2.21 25.14
CA GLU A 26 -7.38 1.77 25.62
C GLU A 26 -8.32 1.44 24.46
N GLY A 27 -7.79 1.17 23.27
CA GLY A 27 -8.55 0.87 22.08
C GLY A 27 -9.16 -0.54 22.10
N VAL A 28 -10.10 -0.75 21.18
CA VAL A 28 -10.85 -2.03 21.08
C VAL A 28 -9.91 -3.22 20.94
N ILE A 29 -8.83 -3.08 20.15
CA ILE A 29 -7.87 -4.18 19.92
C ILE A 29 -7.16 -4.57 21.22
N ASN A 30 -6.68 -3.61 21.99
CA ASN A 30 -6.03 -3.88 23.28
C ASN A 30 -7.00 -4.49 24.27
N ASN A 31 -8.23 -3.97 24.37
CA ASN A 31 -9.25 -4.52 25.27
C ASN A 31 -9.63 -5.95 24.92
N VAL A 32 -9.70 -6.29 23.63
CA VAL A 32 -9.96 -7.67 23.20
C VAL A 32 -8.77 -8.57 23.52
N LEU A 33 -7.53 -8.15 23.21
CA LEU A 33 -6.33 -8.97 23.43
C LEU A 33 -6.04 -9.20 24.93
N THR A 34 -6.30 -8.21 25.78
CA THR A 34 -6.19 -8.35 27.23
C THR A 34 -7.34 -9.19 27.80
N GLY A 35 -8.57 -9.05 27.27
CA GLY A 35 -9.72 -9.83 27.68
C GLY A 35 -9.61 -11.33 27.36
N ILE A 36 -8.90 -11.68 26.28
CA ILE A 36 -8.63 -13.09 25.90
C ILE A 36 -7.40 -13.65 26.65
N GLY A 37 -6.66 -12.80 27.39
CA GLY A 37 -5.46 -13.23 28.13
C GLY A 37 -4.20 -13.41 27.26
N ILE A 38 -4.19 -12.87 26.03
CA ILE A 38 -3.00 -12.90 25.15
C ILE A 38 -1.97 -11.86 25.61
N LEU A 39 -2.44 -10.75 26.18
CA LEU A 39 -1.62 -9.67 26.68
C LEU A 39 -1.95 -9.38 28.14
N ASP A 40 -0.93 -9.26 28.98
CA ASP A 40 -1.08 -8.85 30.39
C ASP A 40 -1.33 -7.33 30.54
N GLN A 41 -0.86 -6.54 29.58
CA GLN A 41 -1.02 -5.09 29.52
C GLN A 41 -1.22 -4.61 28.09
N GLY A 42 -1.94 -3.50 27.89
CA GLY A 42 -2.14 -2.90 26.58
C GLY A 42 -0.81 -2.50 25.91
N ILE A 43 -0.65 -2.87 24.66
CA ILE A 43 0.51 -2.50 23.84
C ILE A 43 0.21 -1.19 23.12
N LEU A 44 1.18 -0.26 23.14
CA LEU A 44 1.13 0.97 22.36
C LEU A 44 1.41 0.66 20.87
N PHE A 45 0.44 0.13 20.16
CA PHE A 45 0.55 -0.18 18.71
C PHE A 45 0.97 1.03 17.87
N ILE A 46 0.60 2.24 18.28
CA ILE A 46 0.99 3.48 17.62
C ILE A 46 2.51 3.71 17.72
N THR A 47 3.13 3.34 18.83
CA THR A 47 4.58 3.49 19.05
C THR A 47 5.40 2.61 18.12
N TYR A 48 4.87 1.46 17.71
CA TYR A 48 5.51 0.52 16.79
C TYR A 48 5.09 0.73 15.32
N ASP A 49 4.45 1.86 14.99
CA ASP A 49 3.94 2.18 13.64
C ASP A 49 2.98 1.12 13.04
N VAL A 50 2.46 0.20 13.84
CA VAL A 50 1.51 -0.83 13.39
C VAL A 50 0.25 -0.17 12.82
N GLY A 51 -0.23 0.88 13.46
CA GLY A 51 -1.37 1.68 12.98
C GLY A 51 -1.10 2.31 11.62
N LEU A 52 0.13 2.80 11.40
CA LEU A 52 0.54 3.39 10.12
C LEU A 52 0.52 2.34 9.00
N TYR A 53 1.20 1.20 9.19
CA TYR A 53 1.25 0.16 8.16
C TYR A 53 -0.13 -0.41 7.86
N THR A 54 -0.93 -0.69 8.88
CA THR A 54 -2.31 -1.17 8.71
C THR A 54 -3.17 -0.14 7.97
N GLY A 55 -3.03 1.14 8.31
CA GLY A 55 -3.74 2.22 7.64
C GLY A 55 -3.37 2.38 6.17
N LEU A 56 -2.09 2.24 5.82
CA LEU A 56 -1.62 2.28 4.44
C LEU A 56 -2.11 1.06 3.64
N ILE A 57 -2.01 -0.14 4.22
CA ILE A 57 -2.54 -1.36 3.59
C ILE A 57 -4.04 -1.21 3.34
N TYR A 58 -4.81 -0.82 4.34
CA TYR A 58 -6.26 -0.64 4.23
C TYR A 58 -6.62 0.39 3.16
N ALA A 59 -5.89 1.52 3.09
CA ALA A 59 -6.16 2.58 2.13
C ALA A 59 -5.90 2.15 0.68
N TYR A 60 -4.86 1.34 0.45
CA TYR A 60 -4.36 1.08 -0.90
C TYR A 60 -4.57 -0.34 -1.42
N ILE A 61 -5.02 -1.29 -0.58
CA ILE A 61 -5.26 -2.68 -0.99
C ILE A 61 -6.25 -2.80 -2.15
N LEU A 62 -7.31 -2.01 -2.12
CA LEU A 62 -8.33 -2.00 -3.18
C LEU A 62 -7.75 -1.53 -4.52
N LEU A 63 -6.83 -0.56 -4.49
CA LEU A 63 -6.18 -0.04 -5.69
C LEU A 63 -5.23 -1.07 -6.31
N MET A 64 -4.62 -1.95 -5.51
CA MET A 64 -3.83 -3.07 -6.01
C MET A 64 -4.70 -4.14 -6.68
N MET A 65 -5.94 -4.32 -6.19
CA MET A 65 -6.84 -5.35 -6.71
C MET A 65 -7.25 -5.08 -8.16
N PHE A 66 -7.42 -3.82 -8.57
CA PHE A 66 -7.86 -3.48 -9.93
C PHE A 66 -6.93 -3.99 -11.04
N PRO A 67 -5.63 -3.64 -11.08
CA PRO A 67 -4.74 -4.14 -12.12
C PRO A 67 -4.52 -5.65 -12.03
N LEU A 68 -4.55 -6.22 -10.81
CA LEU A 68 -4.44 -7.65 -10.62
C LEU A 68 -5.66 -8.39 -11.16
N TYR A 69 -6.85 -7.89 -10.87
CA TYR A 69 -8.10 -8.45 -11.39
C TYR A 69 -8.13 -8.42 -12.91
N ASN A 70 -7.85 -7.28 -13.54
CA ASN A 70 -7.82 -7.14 -14.99
C ASN A 70 -6.82 -8.12 -15.64
N ALA A 71 -5.65 -8.30 -15.02
CA ALA A 71 -4.66 -9.23 -15.54
C ALA A 71 -5.11 -10.70 -15.43
N ILE A 72 -5.82 -11.07 -14.37
CA ILE A 72 -6.35 -12.42 -14.18
C ILE A 72 -7.55 -12.64 -15.11
N GLU A 73 -8.43 -11.67 -15.26
CA GLU A 73 -9.61 -11.75 -16.13
C GLU A 73 -9.23 -11.91 -17.61
N SER A 74 -8.10 -11.34 -18.03
CA SER A 74 -7.60 -11.51 -19.39
C SER A 74 -7.06 -12.91 -19.71
N LEU A 75 -6.96 -13.81 -18.71
CA LEU A 75 -6.49 -15.17 -18.89
C LEU A 75 -7.57 -16.02 -19.59
N ASP A 76 -7.20 -16.66 -20.70
CA ASP A 76 -8.09 -17.59 -21.38
C ASP A 76 -8.34 -18.83 -20.51
N ILE A 77 -9.62 -19.10 -20.24
CA ILE A 77 -10.07 -20.25 -19.42
C ILE A 77 -9.59 -21.58 -19.99
N ASN A 78 -9.47 -21.67 -21.33
CA ASN A 78 -8.99 -22.89 -22.01
C ASN A 78 -7.57 -23.29 -21.56
N GLN A 79 -6.72 -22.31 -21.16
CA GLN A 79 -5.38 -22.61 -20.63
C GLN A 79 -5.45 -23.30 -19.26
N ILE A 80 -6.44 -22.93 -18.44
CA ILE A 80 -6.69 -23.57 -17.14
C ILE A 80 -7.24 -24.97 -17.32
N GLU A 81 -8.17 -25.15 -18.26
CA GLU A 81 -8.77 -26.44 -18.59
C GLU A 81 -7.73 -27.40 -19.17
N ALA A 82 -6.95 -26.97 -20.13
CA ALA A 82 -5.86 -27.76 -20.69
C ALA A 82 -4.82 -28.19 -19.63
N ALA A 83 -4.49 -27.30 -18.68
CA ALA A 83 -3.59 -27.66 -17.58
C ALA A 83 -4.19 -28.74 -16.66
N LYS A 84 -5.51 -28.71 -16.43
CA LYS A 84 -6.22 -29.73 -15.64
C LYS A 84 -6.29 -31.06 -16.37
N ASP A 85 -6.56 -31.04 -17.68
CA ASP A 85 -6.62 -32.25 -18.53
C ASP A 85 -5.28 -32.98 -18.54
N LEU A 86 -4.17 -32.22 -18.44
CA LEU A 86 -2.82 -32.77 -18.28
C LEU A 86 -2.51 -33.23 -16.84
N GLY A 87 -3.52 -33.33 -15.96
CA GLY A 87 -3.37 -33.81 -14.59
C GLY A 87 -2.75 -32.80 -13.63
N SER A 88 -2.76 -31.49 -13.94
CA SER A 88 -2.24 -30.47 -13.02
C SER A 88 -3.20 -30.26 -11.87
N SER A 89 -2.68 -30.28 -10.63
CA SER A 89 -3.46 -29.88 -9.45
C SER A 89 -3.76 -28.38 -9.49
N THR A 90 -4.83 -27.95 -8.81
CA THR A 90 -5.25 -26.53 -8.75
C THR A 90 -4.12 -25.61 -8.31
N PHE A 91 -3.36 -26.00 -7.28
CA PHE A 91 -2.21 -25.22 -6.80
C PHE A 91 -1.11 -25.09 -7.87
N ARG A 92 -0.80 -26.19 -8.58
CA ARG A 92 0.20 -26.18 -9.66
C ARG A 92 -0.24 -25.33 -10.84
N THR A 93 -1.53 -25.35 -11.20
CA THR A 93 -2.12 -24.51 -12.23
C THR A 93 -2.00 -23.02 -11.88
N HIS A 94 -2.28 -22.64 -10.63
CA HIS A 94 -2.09 -21.26 -10.18
C HIS A 94 -0.64 -20.79 -10.28
N TRP A 95 0.32 -21.60 -9.84
CA TRP A 95 1.74 -21.27 -9.88
C TRP A 95 2.34 -21.22 -11.28
N ARG A 96 1.90 -22.10 -12.18
CA ARG A 96 2.51 -22.25 -13.50
C ARG A 96 1.77 -21.55 -14.64
N VAL A 97 0.49 -21.24 -14.47
CA VAL A 97 -0.34 -20.61 -15.49
C VAL A 97 -0.82 -19.24 -15.03
N VAL A 98 -1.55 -19.15 -13.92
CA VAL A 98 -2.21 -17.92 -13.48
C VAL A 98 -1.20 -16.85 -13.05
N ILE A 99 -0.29 -17.17 -12.14
CA ILE A 99 0.69 -16.19 -11.61
C ILE A 99 1.64 -15.66 -12.71
N PRO A 100 2.21 -16.50 -13.60
CA PRO A 100 3.02 -15.97 -14.70
C PRO A 100 2.26 -15.06 -15.66
N HIS A 101 0.98 -15.36 -15.92
CA HIS A 101 0.12 -14.49 -16.73
C HIS A 101 -0.19 -13.18 -16.02
N ALA A 102 -0.45 -13.22 -14.72
CA ALA A 102 -0.78 -12.04 -13.91
C ALA A 102 0.42 -11.13 -13.58
N LYS A 103 1.66 -11.48 -13.95
CA LYS A 103 2.86 -10.66 -13.67
C LYS A 103 2.73 -9.19 -14.05
N PRO A 104 2.23 -8.80 -15.23
CA PRO A 104 2.07 -7.39 -15.58
C PRO A 104 1.12 -6.66 -14.61
N GLY A 105 0.02 -7.31 -14.23
CA GLY A 105 -0.93 -6.78 -13.25
C GLY A 105 -0.34 -6.64 -11.85
N ILE A 106 0.49 -7.60 -11.41
CA ILE A 106 1.21 -7.51 -10.13
C ILE A 106 2.19 -6.33 -10.15
N VAL A 107 2.98 -6.18 -11.20
CA VAL A 107 3.95 -5.07 -11.32
C VAL A 107 3.26 -3.72 -11.34
N SER A 108 2.20 -3.57 -12.13
CA SER A 108 1.45 -2.31 -12.20
C SER A 108 0.76 -2.00 -10.87
N GLY A 109 0.13 -2.98 -10.22
CA GLY A 109 -0.49 -2.81 -8.91
C GLY A 109 0.50 -2.45 -7.81
N CYS A 110 1.63 -3.15 -7.72
CA CYS A 110 2.70 -2.84 -6.77
C CYS A 110 3.29 -1.44 -7.01
N THR A 111 3.50 -1.07 -8.27
CA THR A 111 4.02 0.26 -8.63
C THR A 111 3.05 1.36 -8.23
N MET A 112 1.75 1.17 -8.52
CA MET A 112 0.70 2.12 -8.16
C MET A 112 0.60 2.32 -6.64
N VAL A 113 0.53 1.22 -5.88
CA VAL A 113 0.46 1.26 -4.41
C VAL A 113 1.71 1.89 -3.83
N PHE A 114 2.89 1.54 -4.33
CA PHE A 114 4.15 2.13 -3.88
C PHE A 114 4.18 3.65 -4.09
N MET A 115 3.83 4.14 -5.29
CA MET A 115 3.82 5.56 -5.58
C MET A 115 2.83 6.34 -4.70
N LEU A 116 1.65 5.77 -4.46
CA LEU A 116 0.65 6.38 -3.58
C LEU A 116 1.10 6.37 -2.11
N THR A 117 1.73 5.30 -1.67
CA THR A 117 2.26 5.17 -0.30
C THR A 117 3.41 6.14 -0.06
N VAL A 118 4.33 6.24 -1.02
CA VAL A 118 5.47 7.18 -0.97
C VAL A 118 4.99 8.62 -0.99
N GLY A 119 3.92 8.95 -1.71
CA GLY A 119 3.31 10.28 -1.73
C GLY A 119 2.36 10.59 -0.57
N ALA A 120 2.08 9.61 0.31
CA ALA A 120 1.11 9.78 1.37
C ALA A 120 1.62 10.72 2.49
N LEU A 121 0.93 11.82 2.73
CA LEU A 121 1.17 12.73 3.85
C LEU A 121 0.16 12.54 4.99
N ALA A 122 -1.11 12.44 4.65
CA ALA A 122 -2.19 12.50 5.62
C ALA A 122 -2.30 11.24 6.49
N THR A 123 -1.98 10.06 5.99
CA THR A 123 -2.01 8.82 6.77
C THR A 123 -0.90 8.78 7.82
N PRO A 124 0.38 9.07 7.48
CA PRO A 124 1.43 9.17 8.49
C PRO A 124 1.19 10.25 9.53
N VAL A 125 0.70 11.43 9.16
CA VAL A 125 0.39 12.52 10.13
C VAL A 125 -0.57 12.05 11.22
N VAL A 126 -1.53 11.19 10.90
CA VAL A 126 -2.55 10.72 11.86
C VAL A 126 -2.13 9.45 12.60
N LEU A 127 -1.42 8.53 11.93
CA LEU A 127 -1.21 7.16 12.40
C LEU A 127 0.25 6.82 12.73
N SER A 128 1.24 7.67 12.39
CA SER A 128 2.63 7.42 12.75
C SER A 128 2.91 7.71 14.22
N SER A 129 3.95 7.08 14.75
CA SER A 129 4.51 7.40 16.06
C SER A 129 5.04 8.85 16.08
N PRO A 130 4.95 9.55 17.23
CA PRO A 130 5.56 10.88 17.38
C PRO A 130 7.06 10.91 17.08
N ASN A 131 7.73 9.77 17.21
CA ASN A 131 9.18 9.63 17.02
C ASN A 131 9.56 9.20 15.59
N THR A 132 8.59 8.87 14.73
CA THR A 132 8.84 8.39 13.38
C THR A 132 8.41 9.45 12.36
N LEU A 133 9.35 9.94 11.57
CA LEU A 133 9.08 10.86 10.47
C LEU A 133 9.01 10.08 9.16
N TRP A 134 7.86 10.10 8.53
CA TRP A 134 7.69 9.61 7.17
C TRP A 134 8.41 10.54 6.18
N PHE A 135 9.08 9.97 5.19
CA PHE A 135 9.95 10.76 4.31
C PHE A 135 9.24 11.95 3.63
N PRO A 136 8.00 11.86 3.11
CA PRO A 136 7.24 13.01 2.63
C PRO A 136 6.94 14.07 3.70
N GLN A 137 6.75 13.67 4.97
CA GLN A 137 6.57 14.63 6.06
C GLN A 137 7.84 15.44 6.29
N LEU A 138 9.01 14.80 6.20
CA LEU A 138 10.31 15.47 6.29
C LEU A 138 10.47 16.51 5.17
N ILE A 139 10.12 16.18 3.93
CA ILE A 139 10.11 17.10 2.80
C ILE A 139 9.19 18.29 3.09
N TYR A 140 7.96 18.00 3.53
CA TYR A 140 6.99 19.03 3.89
C TYR A 140 7.49 19.98 4.98
N GLN A 141 8.15 19.44 6.03
CA GLN A 141 8.74 20.25 7.10
C GLN A 141 9.83 21.18 6.58
N TRP A 142 10.72 20.73 5.71
CA TRP A 142 11.79 21.56 5.15
C TRP A 142 11.26 22.69 4.28
N PHE A 143 10.17 22.46 3.52
CA PHE A 143 9.57 23.51 2.69
C PHE A 143 8.74 24.51 3.50
N ASN A 144 7.94 24.03 4.46
CA ASN A 144 6.89 24.84 5.08
C ASN A 144 7.18 25.30 6.50
N LEU A 145 7.99 24.58 7.28
CA LEU A 145 8.27 24.93 8.67
C LEU A 145 9.66 25.52 8.84
N ASN A 146 10.64 25.07 8.08
CA ASN A 146 12.02 25.50 8.21
C ASN A 146 12.46 26.50 7.13
N ASP A 147 11.58 26.87 6.18
CA ASP A 147 11.84 27.76 5.05
C ASP A 147 13.14 27.47 4.28
N ASN A 148 13.58 26.21 4.31
CA ASN A 148 14.82 25.80 3.66
C ASN A 148 14.55 25.04 2.37
N TRP A 149 14.28 25.77 1.33
CA TRP A 149 13.94 25.26 -0.01
C TRP A 149 15.04 24.39 -0.62
N SER A 150 16.30 24.70 -0.35
CA SER A 150 17.43 23.92 -0.86
C SER A 150 17.44 22.49 -0.31
N ARG A 151 17.20 22.32 1.00
CA ARG A 151 17.11 20.99 1.61
C ARG A 151 15.83 20.26 1.20
N GLY A 152 14.70 20.95 1.14
CA GLY A 152 13.45 20.37 0.66
C GLY A 152 13.58 19.81 -0.76
N SER A 153 14.21 20.56 -1.66
CA SER A 153 14.47 20.13 -3.04
C SER A 153 15.41 18.92 -3.11
N ALA A 154 16.48 18.90 -2.31
CA ALA A 154 17.41 17.78 -2.26
C ALA A 154 16.72 16.48 -1.84
N TYR A 155 15.91 16.50 -0.77
CA TYR A 155 15.13 15.33 -0.33
C TYR A 155 14.09 14.91 -1.38
N SER A 156 13.45 15.84 -2.07
CA SER A 156 12.50 15.54 -3.14
C SER A 156 13.17 14.81 -4.31
N ILE A 157 14.39 15.23 -4.69
CA ILE A 157 15.18 14.57 -5.74
C ILE A 157 15.57 13.14 -5.30
N ILE A 158 16.00 12.97 -4.05
CA ILE A 158 16.31 11.64 -3.50
C ILE A 158 15.09 10.73 -3.58
N LEU A 159 13.91 11.22 -3.18
CA LEU A 159 12.67 10.46 -3.25
C LEU A 159 12.31 10.06 -4.68
N LEU A 160 12.48 10.98 -5.62
CA LEU A 160 12.26 10.72 -7.04
C LEU A 160 13.20 9.62 -7.56
N ILE A 161 14.49 9.69 -7.24
CA ILE A 161 15.47 8.67 -7.64
C ILE A 161 15.09 7.30 -7.06
N VAL A 162 14.77 7.24 -5.77
CA VAL A 162 14.35 5.99 -5.11
C VAL A 162 13.10 5.41 -5.78
N SER A 163 12.13 6.27 -6.12
CA SER A 163 10.90 5.84 -6.80
C SER A 163 11.17 5.28 -8.19
N VAL A 164 12.02 5.93 -8.97
CA VAL A 164 12.42 5.43 -10.31
C VAL A 164 13.18 4.12 -10.20
N VAL A 165 14.13 4.01 -9.28
CA VAL A 165 14.89 2.77 -9.04
C VAL A 165 13.97 1.63 -8.63
N PHE A 166 12.98 1.90 -7.78
CA PHE A 166 12.00 0.90 -7.37
C PHE A 166 11.20 0.36 -8.57
N VAL A 167 10.66 1.25 -9.41
CA VAL A 167 9.89 0.84 -10.60
C VAL A 167 10.74 0.01 -11.55
N LEU A 168 11.96 0.48 -11.87
CA LEU A 168 12.87 -0.25 -12.75
C LEU A 168 13.25 -1.63 -12.17
N THR A 169 13.44 -1.70 -10.86
CA THR A 169 13.75 -2.95 -10.16
C THR A 169 12.57 -3.92 -10.24
N MET A 170 11.35 -3.45 -10.01
CA MET A 170 10.13 -4.27 -10.15
C MET A 170 9.99 -4.81 -11.56
N MET A 171 10.11 -3.96 -12.58
CA MET A 171 10.06 -4.40 -13.97
C MET A 171 11.13 -5.43 -14.31
N ARG A 172 12.33 -5.27 -13.78
CA ARG A 172 13.46 -6.20 -14.01
C ARG A 172 13.24 -7.55 -13.31
N ILE A 173 12.78 -7.57 -12.06
CA ILE A 173 12.50 -8.79 -11.29
C ILE A 173 11.44 -9.64 -11.99
N PHE A 174 10.34 -9.03 -12.41
CA PHE A 174 9.23 -9.72 -13.05
C PHE A 174 9.43 -9.93 -14.55
N LYS A 175 10.52 -9.37 -15.13
CA LYS A 175 10.84 -9.42 -16.58
C LYS A 175 9.70 -8.89 -17.45
N VAL A 176 8.97 -7.88 -16.98
CA VAL A 176 7.85 -7.24 -17.68
C VAL A 176 8.39 -6.08 -18.50
N ARG A 177 7.94 -5.96 -19.76
CA ARG A 177 8.26 -4.84 -20.65
C ARG A 177 7.24 -3.72 -20.49
N ILE A 178 7.68 -2.46 -20.68
CA ILE A 178 6.79 -1.29 -20.58
C ILE A 178 5.54 -1.44 -21.49
N GLY A 179 5.69 -2.01 -22.67
CA GLY A 179 4.57 -2.24 -23.59
C GLY A 179 3.53 -3.26 -23.13
N GLU A 180 3.82 -4.09 -22.13
CA GLU A 180 2.87 -5.06 -21.56
C GLU A 180 2.02 -4.45 -20.43
N ILE A 181 2.46 -3.31 -19.86
CA ILE A 181 1.74 -2.58 -18.81
C ILE A 181 0.68 -1.64 -19.41
N ILE A 182 0.90 -1.16 -20.65
CA ILE A 182 0.05 -0.16 -21.31
C ILE A 182 -1.07 -0.82 -22.13
N ARG A 183 -1.04 -2.11 -22.30
CA ARG A 183 -2.01 -2.88 -23.06
C ARG A 183 -3.14 -3.41 -22.17
#